data_7f47dc10eb0d240ba27970583e44f23b
#
_entry.id   7f47dc10eb0d240ba27970583e44f23b
#
_cell.length_a   1.000
_cell.length_b   1.000
_cell.length_c   1.000
_cell.angle_alpha   90.00
_cell.angle_beta   90.00
_cell.angle_gamma   90.00
#
_symmetry.space_group_name_H-M   'P 1'
#
loop_
_entity.id
_entity.type
_entity.pdbx_description
1 polymer ?
#
loop_
_entity_poly.entity_id
_entity_poly.type
_entity_poly.pdbx_seq_one_letter_code
_entity_poly.pdbx_strand_id
1 'polypeptide(L)'
;HAYGSCKAMESGKHVYLEKPCSHNMEESDLIVNHQKYFNKVVQMGNQQRSSGHTQNIIKKIHQGVIGEAYNAVAFYNNSRGKVPNQLIMDAPKGLNWDLFQGPAPRRNYTHDTWDYNWRWYGWDYGTGEAGNNATHELDIARWALDVDYPNGVKVYAQKNHFLDDGWEMYDNMEAKFTFSKNKSINWN
;
A
#
# COMPACT_ATOMS: atom_id res chain seq x y z
N HIS A 1 8.81 2.39 -5.50
CA HIS A 1 8.58 1.50 -6.68
C HIS A 1 8.34 2.30 -7.97
N ALA A 2 7.73 3.49 -7.89
CA ALA A 2 7.35 4.26 -9.07
C ALA A 2 8.53 4.59 -9.99
N TYR A 3 9.61 5.13 -9.43
CA TYR A 3 10.79 5.50 -10.21
C TYR A 3 11.37 4.32 -11.02
N GLY A 4 11.58 3.17 -10.35
CA GLY A 4 12.11 1.98 -11.02
C GLY A 4 11.17 1.45 -12.12
N SER A 5 9.86 1.49 -11.88
CA SER A 5 8.85 1.08 -12.87
C SER A 5 8.85 1.97 -14.09
N CYS A 6 8.90 3.29 -13.91
CA CYS A 6 8.96 4.24 -15.02
C CYS A 6 10.24 4.04 -15.85
N LYS A 7 11.39 3.87 -15.20
CA LYS A 7 12.67 3.60 -15.90
C LYS A 7 12.68 2.28 -16.66
N ALA A 8 12.05 1.25 -16.11
CA ALA A 8 11.90 -0.03 -16.82
C ALA A 8 11.03 0.12 -18.08
N MET A 9 9.91 0.84 -17.98
CA MET A 9 9.03 1.12 -19.14
C MET A 9 9.71 1.98 -20.20
N GLU A 10 10.43 3.02 -19.80
CA GLU A 10 11.29 3.83 -20.71
C GLU A 10 12.31 2.96 -21.45
N SER A 11 12.83 1.93 -20.77
CA SER A 11 13.77 0.96 -21.35
C SER A 11 13.07 -0.18 -22.13
N GLY A 12 11.78 -0.04 -22.45
CA GLY A 12 11.04 -0.97 -23.26
C GLY A 12 10.56 -2.23 -22.54
N LYS A 13 10.64 -2.31 -21.20
CA LYS A 13 10.27 -3.50 -20.42
C LYS A 13 8.81 -3.46 -19.96
N HIS A 14 8.19 -4.64 -19.84
CA HIS A 14 7.00 -4.83 -19.02
C HIS A 14 7.38 -4.89 -17.56
N VAL A 15 6.45 -4.59 -16.65
CA VAL A 15 6.74 -4.44 -15.23
C VAL A 15 5.80 -5.29 -14.39
N TYR A 16 6.35 -6.11 -13.52
CA TYR A 16 5.65 -6.64 -12.35
C TYR A 16 6.06 -5.80 -11.14
N LEU A 17 5.08 -5.14 -10.53
CA LEU A 17 5.30 -4.10 -9.55
C LEU A 17 4.80 -4.53 -8.18
N GLU A 18 5.69 -4.59 -7.20
CA GLU A 18 5.30 -4.94 -5.84
C GLU A 18 4.45 -3.86 -5.17
N LYS A 19 3.63 -4.30 -4.24
CA LYS A 19 2.80 -3.43 -3.40
C LYS A 19 3.65 -2.78 -2.26
N PRO A 20 3.29 -1.60 -1.82
CA PRO A 20 2.42 -0.63 -2.47
C PRO A 20 3.08 -0.12 -3.73
N CYS A 21 2.30 0.08 -4.80
CA CYS A 21 2.86 0.43 -6.11
C CYS A 21 3.53 1.81 -6.12
N SER A 22 3.10 2.70 -5.25
CA SER A 22 3.56 4.08 -5.15
C SER A 22 3.56 4.55 -3.71
N HIS A 23 4.21 5.66 -3.45
CA HIS A 23 4.25 6.30 -2.15
C HIS A 23 3.13 7.37 -1.99
N ASN A 24 2.67 7.93 -3.10
CA ASN A 24 1.63 8.95 -3.14
C ASN A 24 0.80 8.86 -4.42
N MET A 25 -0.23 9.69 -4.54
CA MET A 25 -1.15 9.67 -5.68
C MET A 25 -0.46 10.09 -6.99
N GLU A 26 0.41 11.09 -6.94
CA GLU A 26 1.13 11.59 -8.12
C GLU A 26 2.03 10.51 -8.72
N GLU A 27 2.69 9.72 -7.88
CA GLU A 27 3.46 8.56 -8.34
C GLU A 27 2.58 7.48 -8.98
N SER A 28 1.36 7.28 -8.47
CA SER A 28 0.39 6.35 -9.08
C SER A 28 0.01 6.81 -10.49
N ASP A 29 -0.32 8.09 -10.64
CA ASP A 29 -0.66 8.67 -11.93
C ASP A 29 0.53 8.62 -12.90
N LEU A 30 1.74 8.85 -12.39
CA LEU A 30 2.98 8.74 -13.18
C LEU A 30 3.16 7.32 -13.76
N ILE A 31 2.97 6.29 -12.95
CA ILE A 31 3.05 4.88 -13.41
C ILE A 31 2.02 4.62 -14.51
N VAL A 32 0.77 5.03 -14.30
CA VAL A 32 -0.32 4.82 -15.27
C VAL A 32 -0.05 5.56 -16.58
N ASN A 33 0.42 6.80 -16.50
CA ASN A 33 0.75 7.60 -17.66
C ASN A 33 1.93 7.02 -18.45
N HIS A 34 2.98 6.55 -17.77
CA HIS A 34 4.11 5.86 -18.40
C HIS A 34 3.66 4.55 -19.06
N GLN A 35 2.79 3.78 -18.41
CA GLN A 35 2.23 2.56 -18.95
C GLN A 35 1.54 2.81 -20.29
N LYS A 36 0.71 3.84 -20.34
CA LYS A 36 -0.02 4.22 -21.58
C LYS A 36 0.94 4.73 -22.65
N TYR A 37 1.84 5.66 -22.29
CA TYR A 37 2.75 6.31 -23.21
C TYR A 37 3.72 5.31 -23.87
N PHE A 38 4.33 4.43 -23.09
CA PHE A 38 5.27 3.42 -23.59
C PHE A 38 4.60 2.14 -24.06
N ASN A 39 3.27 2.04 -23.97
CA ASN A 39 2.48 0.86 -24.33
C ASN A 39 3.04 -0.43 -23.71
N LYS A 40 3.19 -0.45 -22.37
CA LYS A 40 3.72 -1.58 -21.63
C LYS A 40 2.66 -2.23 -20.77
N VAL A 41 2.86 -3.50 -20.46
CA VAL A 41 2.06 -4.21 -19.46
C VAL A 41 2.65 -3.94 -18.09
N VAL A 42 1.81 -3.49 -17.15
CA VAL A 42 2.17 -3.30 -15.75
C VAL A 42 1.15 -4.05 -14.90
N GLN A 43 1.65 -4.92 -14.04
CA GLN A 43 0.82 -5.66 -13.11
C GLN A 43 1.30 -5.41 -11.68
N MET A 44 0.39 -4.98 -10.81
CA MET A 44 0.68 -4.87 -9.38
C MET A 44 0.55 -6.23 -8.69
N GLY A 45 1.44 -6.50 -7.75
CA GLY A 45 1.53 -7.74 -6.98
C GLY A 45 0.45 -7.88 -5.91
N ASN A 46 -0.81 -7.96 -6.31
CA ASN A 46 -1.94 -8.28 -5.46
C ASN A 46 -2.23 -9.79 -5.52
N GLN A 47 -1.39 -10.56 -4.83
CA GLN A 47 -1.38 -12.02 -4.91
C GLN A 47 -2.72 -12.71 -4.56
N GLN A 48 -3.57 -12.09 -3.76
CA GLN A 48 -4.90 -12.59 -3.43
C GLN A 48 -5.78 -12.77 -4.68
N ARG A 49 -5.59 -11.96 -5.72
CA ARG A 49 -6.28 -12.09 -6.99
C ARG A 49 -5.92 -13.37 -7.77
N SER A 50 -4.77 -13.97 -7.45
CA SER A 50 -4.33 -15.24 -8.05
C SER A 50 -4.77 -16.48 -7.27
N SER A 51 -5.37 -16.31 -6.07
CA SER A 51 -5.90 -17.40 -5.28
C SER A 51 -7.19 -17.94 -5.89
N GLY A 52 -7.20 -19.23 -6.28
CA GLY A 52 -8.39 -19.88 -6.83
C GLY A 52 -9.58 -19.85 -5.88
N HIS A 53 -9.32 -19.93 -4.57
CA HIS A 53 -10.36 -19.81 -3.55
C HIS A 53 -11.00 -18.43 -3.56
N THR A 54 -10.19 -17.37 -3.54
CA THR A 54 -10.66 -15.97 -3.61
C THR A 54 -11.45 -15.71 -4.88
N GLN A 55 -10.92 -16.14 -6.04
CA GLN A 55 -11.60 -16.01 -7.33
C GLN A 55 -12.99 -16.65 -7.33
N ASN A 56 -13.10 -17.85 -6.75
CA ASN A 56 -14.37 -18.56 -6.66
C ASN A 56 -15.39 -17.83 -5.75
N ILE A 57 -14.95 -17.30 -4.62
CA ILE A 57 -15.81 -16.51 -3.73
C ILE A 57 -16.29 -15.25 -4.43
N ILE A 58 -15.41 -14.48 -5.03
CA ILE A 58 -15.76 -13.25 -5.74
C ILE A 58 -16.74 -13.55 -6.89
N LYS A 59 -16.49 -14.60 -7.66
CA LYS A 59 -17.41 -15.02 -8.71
C LYS A 59 -18.83 -15.32 -8.16
N LYS A 60 -18.94 -16.00 -7.02
CA LYS A 60 -20.23 -16.29 -6.39
C LYS A 60 -20.92 -15.01 -5.90
N ILE A 61 -20.16 -14.05 -5.33
CA ILE A 61 -20.71 -12.76 -4.93
C ILE A 61 -21.29 -12.03 -6.15
N HIS A 62 -20.56 -11.97 -7.25
CA HIS A 62 -21.02 -11.34 -8.49
C HIS A 62 -22.21 -12.07 -9.14
N GLN A 63 -22.39 -13.36 -8.86
CA GLN A 63 -23.57 -14.15 -9.26
C GLN A 63 -24.79 -13.93 -8.34
N GLY A 64 -24.65 -13.11 -7.30
CA GLY A 64 -25.75 -12.75 -6.42
C GLY A 64 -26.07 -13.75 -5.32
N VAL A 65 -25.14 -14.65 -4.95
CA VAL A 65 -25.36 -15.65 -3.88
C VAL A 65 -25.72 -15.01 -2.54
N ILE A 66 -25.24 -13.78 -2.28
CA ILE A 66 -25.58 -12.99 -1.09
C ILE A 66 -26.51 -11.82 -1.42
N GLY A 67 -27.15 -11.84 -2.59
CA GLY A 67 -27.87 -10.67 -3.13
C GLY A 67 -26.93 -9.62 -3.68
N GLU A 68 -27.39 -8.37 -3.78
CA GLU A 68 -26.54 -7.25 -4.24
C GLU A 68 -25.59 -6.82 -3.11
N ALA A 69 -24.30 -6.98 -3.33
CA ALA A 69 -23.29 -6.50 -2.39
C ALA A 69 -23.13 -4.98 -2.50
N TYR A 70 -23.42 -4.26 -1.43
CA TYR A 70 -23.34 -2.79 -1.39
C TYR A 70 -22.41 -2.25 -0.30
N ASN A 71 -22.00 -3.10 0.65
CA ASN A 71 -21.07 -2.73 1.69
C ASN A 71 -20.04 -3.85 1.90
N ALA A 72 -18.79 -3.47 2.07
CA ALA A 72 -17.73 -4.37 2.48
C ALA A 72 -17.02 -3.80 3.72
N VAL A 73 -16.56 -4.70 4.58
CA VAL A 73 -15.70 -4.38 5.72
C VAL A 73 -14.38 -5.09 5.50
N ALA A 74 -13.31 -4.32 5.40
CA ALA A 74 -11.95 -4.79 5.37
C ALA A 74 -11.26 -4.40 6.68
N PHE A 75 -10.43 -5.27 7.22
CA PHE A 75 -9.76 -4.98 8.48
C PHE A 75 -8.43 -5.70 8.56
N TYR A 76 -7.53 -5.11 9.34
CA TYR A 76 -6.25 -5.74 9.67
C TYR A 76 -5.89 -5.45 11.13
N ASN A 77 -5.83 -6.49 11.93
CA ASN A 77 -5.41 -6.41 13.33
C ASN A 77 -4.09 -7.15 13.51
N ASN A 78 -3.13 -6.49 14.13
CA ASN A 78 -1.83 -7.08 14.42
C ASN A 78 -1.34 -6.61 15.80
N SER A 79 -0.84 -7.52 16.59
CA SER A 79 -0.15 -7.25 17.85
C SER A 79 1.34 -6.98 17.62
N ARG A 80 1.69 -6.03 16.73
CA ARG A 80 3.07 -5.57 16.60
C ARG A 80 3.55 -4.97 17.92
N GLY A 81 4.74 -5.30 18.29
CA GLY A 81 5.39 -4.68 19.42
C GLY A 81 5.87 -3.27 19.13
N LYS A 82 6.61 -2.72 20.07
CA LYS A 82 7.32 -1.45 19.91
C LYS A 82 8.30 -1.52 18.74
N VAL A 83 8.45 -0.39 18.08
CA VAL A 83 9.48 -0.17 17.07
C VAL A 83 10.64 0.57 17.73
N PRO A 84 11.90 0.11 17.58
CA PRO A 84 13.03 0.77 18.22
C PRO A 84 13.16 2.24 17.79
N ASN A 85 13.57 3.10 18.71
CA ASN A 85 13.96 4.46 18.35
C ASN A 85 15.16 4.42 17.42
N GLN A 86 15.16 5.27 16.40
CA GLN A 86 16.22 5.30 15.41
C GLN A 86 17.51 5.87 16.01
N LEU A 87 18.59 5.10 15.92
CA LEU A 87 19.94 5.54 16.31
C LEU A 87 20.79 5.70 15.06
N ILE A 88 21.37 6.88 14.89
CA ILE A 88 22.29 7.16 13.77
C ILE A 88 23.53 6.27 13.91
N MET A 89 23.89 5.62 12.83
CA MET A 89 25.09 4.78 12.74
C MET A 89 25.57 4.67 11.30
N ASP A 90 26.73 4.06 11.11
CA ASP A 90 27.24 3.79 9.78
C ASP A 90 26.39 2.71 9.06
N ALA A 91 26.19 2.89 7.79
CA ALA A 91 25.50 1.89 6.97
C ALA A 91 26.30 0.57 6.95
N PRO A 92 25.63 -0.60 6.96
CA PRO A 92 26.29 -1.88 6.90
C PRO A 92 27.20 -2.00 5.67
N LYS A 93 28.32 -2.68 5.83
CA LYS A 93 29.24 -2.93 4.72
C LYS A 93 28.52 -3.63 3.56
N GLY A 94 28.61 -3.05 2.38
CA GLY A 94 27.96 -3.56 1.17
C GLY A 94 26.57 -2.97 0.89
N LEU A 95 25.98 -2.23 1.82
CA LEU A 95 24.79 -1.44 1.55
C LEU A 95 25.16 -0.08 0.94
N ASN A 96 24.74 0.16 -0.29
CA ASN A 96 24.81 1.49 -0.87
C ASN A 96 23.60 2.30 -0.38
N TRP A 97 23.82 3.03 0.71
CA TRP A 97 22.75 3.80 1.37
C TRP A 97 22.15 4.87 0.47
N ASP A 98 22.94 5.47 -0.38
CA ASP A 98 22.50 6.50 -1.33
C ASP A 98 21.53 5.92 -2.37
N LEU A 99 21.85 4.77 -2.94
CA LEU A 99 20.95 4.09 -3.86
C LEU A 99 19.69 3.55 -3.16
N PHE A 100 19.82 3.06 -1.92
CA PHE A 100 18.68 2.55 -1.17
C PHE A 100 17.63 3.63 -0.91
N GLN A 101 18.05 4.85 -0.60
CA GLN A 101 17.15 5.97 -0.38
C GLN A 101 16.32 6.33 -1.62
N GLY A 102 16.81 6.02 -2.82
CA GLY A 102 16.10 6.34 -4.07
C GLY A 102 15.79 7.83 -4.18
N PRO A 103 14.55 8.21 -4.51
CA PRO A 103 14.12 9.61 -4.62
C PRO A 103 13.78 10.27 -3.28
N ALA A 104 13.80 9.55 -2.16
CA ALA A 104 13.48 10.10 -0.85
C ALA A 104 14.47 11.19 -0.41
N PRO A 105 14.08 12.12 0.48
CA PRO A 105 15.00 13.06 1.08
C PRO A 105 16.20 12.36 1.72
N ARG A 106 17.40 12.93 1.53
CA ARG A 106 18.64 12.35 2.05
C ARG A 106 18.69 12.50 3.57
N ARG A 107 18.98 11.39 4.25
CA ARG A 107 19.20 11.36 5.69
C ARG A 107 20.30 10.36 6.08
N ASN A 108 20.77 10.49 7.29
CA ASN A 108 21.72 9.54 7.85
C ASN A 108 21.12 8.14 7.95
N TYR A 109 21.94 7.13 7.79
CA TYR A 109 21.53 5.76 8.07
C TYR A 109 21.24 5.61 9.57
N THR A 110 20.16 4.92 9.87
CA THR A 110 19.84 4.49 11.24
C THR A 110 19.66 2.98 11.27
N HIS A 111 19.88 2.34 12.41
CA HIS A 111 19.61 0.93 12.53
C HIS A 111 18.14 0.62 12.15
N ASP A 112 17.87 -0.56 11.68
CA ASP A 112 16.56 -1.03 11.23
C ASP A 112 15.91 -0.26 10.05
N THR A 113 16.53 0.79 9.52
CA THR A 113 15.93 1.56 8.42
C THR A 113 15.76 0.75 7.16
N TRP A 114 16.69 -0.12 6.82
CA TRP A 114 16.67 -0.92 5.60
C TRP A 114 16.04 -2.31 5.78
N ASP A 115 15.79 -2.73 7.02
CA ASP A 115 15.10 -3.96 7.37
C ASP A 115 13.57 -3.78 7.30
N TYR A 116 12.80 -4.43 8.13
CA TYR A 116 11.35 -4.43 8.06
C TYR A 116 10.73 -3.12 8.57
N ASN A 117 11.35 -2.48 9.57
CA ASN A 117 10.79 -1.35 10.32
C ASN A 117 10.75 -0.02 9.54
N TRP A 118 11.43 0.10 8.39
CA TRP A 118 11.34 1.29 7.56
C TRP A 118 9.90 1.71 7.24
N ARG A 119 8.96 0.80 7.31
CA ARG A 119 7.53 1.04 7.05
C ARG A 119 6.88 1.97 8.05
N TRP A 120 7.46 2.06 9.25
CA TRP A 120 6.92 2.82 10.37
C TRP A 120 7.68 4.10 10.68
N TYR A 121 8.86 4.27 10.10
CA TYR A 121 9.73 5.42 10.31
C TYR A 121 9.40 6.56 9.34
N GLY A 122 8.39 7.37 9.67
CA GLY A 122 8.05 8.56 8.94
C GLY A 122 7.53 8.34 7.52
N TRP A 123 7.13 9.43 6.93
CA TRP A 123 6.50 9.47 5.61
C TRP A 123 7.49 9.48 4.44
N ASP A 124 8.78 9.60 4.70
CA ASP A 124 9.80 9.61 3.64
C ASP A 124 9.95 8.26 2.94
N TYR A 125 9.73 7.18 3.68
CA TYR A 125 9.89 5.81 3.17
C TYR A 125 8.63 4.97 3.32
N GLY A 126 7.96 5.08 4.47
CA GLY A 126 6.85 4.24 4.83
C GLY A 126 5.49 4.87 4.58
N THR A 127 4.49 4.04 4.54
CA THR A 127 3.08 4.43 4.50
C THR A 127 2.28 3.69 5.58
N GLY A 128 2.98 3.16 6.58
CA GLY A 128 2.39 2.42 7.69
C GLY A 128 1.60 1.18 7.24
N GLU A 129 0.65 0.78 8.04
CA GLU A 129 -0.22 -0.36 7.72
C GLU A 129 -1.18 -0.06 6.57
N ALA A 130 -1.50 1.20 6.31
CA ALA A 130 -2.32 1.57 5.15
C ALA A 130 -1.70 1.10 3.83
N GLY A 131 -0.41 1.36 3.60
CA GLY A 131 0.30 0.85 2.43
C GLY A 131 0.76 -0.59 2.55
N ASN A 132 0.94 -1.10 3.76
CA ASN A 132 1.46 -2.45 3.97
C ASN A 132 0.37 -3.52 3.84
N ASN A 133 -0.71 -3.42 4.58
CA ASN A 133 -1.77 -4.44 4.65
C ASN A 133 -3.12 -3.97 4.10
N ALA A 134 -3.55 -2.73 4.35
CA ALA A 134 -4.83 -2.26 3.81
C ALA A 134 -4.88 -2.33 2.27
N THR A 135 -3.75 -2.23 1.59
CA THR A 135 -3.67 -2.41 0.13
C THR A 135 -4.22 -3.77 -0.33
N HIS A 136 -4.01 -4.85 0.44
CA HIS A 136 -4.51 -6.17 0.13
C HIS A 136 -6.01 -6.31 0.43
N GLU A 137 -6.41 -5.87 1.61
CA GLU A 137 -7.78 -6.01 2.09
C GLU A 137 -8.74 -5.11 1.29
N LEU A 138 -8.35 -3.89 1.01
CA LEU A 138 -9.12 -2.95 0.18
C LEU A 138 -9.22 -3.42 -1.27
N ASP A 139 -8.20 -4.07 -1.81
CA ASP A 139 -8.23 -4.62 -3.17
C ASP A 139 -9.31 -5.70 -3.31
N ILE A 140 -9.40 -6.61 -2.34
CA ILE A 140 -10.43 -7.65 -2.33
C ILE A 140 -11.83 -7.08 -2.12
N ALA A 141 -11.96 -6.12 -1.20
CA ALA A 141 -13.23 -5.44 -0.96
C ALA A 141 -13.74 -4.70 -2.22
N ARG A 142 -12.83 -3.99 -2.92
CA ARG A 142 -13.15 -3.33 -4.20
C ARG A 142 -13.57 -4.34 -5.27
N TRP A 143 -12.87 -5.44 -5.36
CA TRP A 143 -13.19 -6.50 -6.32
C TRP A 143 -14.55 -7.14 -6.01
N ALA A 144 -14.84 -7.41 -4.75
CA ALA A 144 -16.12 -7.98 -4.33
C ALA A 144 -17.31 -7.05 -4.65
N LEU A 145 -17.15 -5.74 -4.44
CA LEU A 145 -18.18 -4.73 -4.73
C LEU A 145 -18.23 -4.30 -6.19
N ASP A 146 -17.28 -4.70 -7.02
CA ASP A 146 -17.14 -4.24 -8.41
C ASP A 146 -17.15 -2.71 -8.49
N VAL A 147 -16.19 -2.07 -7.81
CA VAL A 147 -16.03 -0.62 -7.75
C VAL A 147 -14.61 -0.19 -8.07
N ASP A 148 -14.46 0.98 -8.70
CA ASP A 148 -13.17 1.55 -9.09
C ASP A 148 -12.71 2.64 -8.10
N TYR A 149 -13.04 3.89 -8.40
CA TYR A 149 -12.60 5.05 -7.60
C TYR A 149 -13.69 5.49 -6.63
N PRO A 150 -13.33 5.80 -5.39
CA PRO A 150 -14.29 6.35 -4.44
C PRO A 150 -14.66 7.80 -4.80
N ASN A 151 -15.92 8.16 -4.57
CA ASN A 151 -16.40 9.54 -4.69
C ASN A 151 -16.03 10.38 -3.47
N GLY A 152 -15.72 9.74 -2.36
CA GLY A 152 -15.31 10.39 -1.12
C GLY A 152 -14.64 9.42 -0.16
N VAL A 153 -13.75 9.95 0.64
CA VAL A 153 -13.04 9.21 1.69
C VAL A 153 -13.13 10.02 2.99
N LYS A 154 -13.50 9.34 4.08
CA LYS A 154 -13.39 9.86 5.44
C LYS A 154 -12.43 9.00 6.21
N VAL A 155 -11.45 9.63 6.87
CA VAL A 155 -10.44 8.94 7.66
C VAL A 155 -10.45 9.49 9.07
N TYR A 156 -10.40 8.60 10.04
CA TYR A 156 -10.10 8.88 11.41
C TYR A 156 -8.86 8.06 11.79
N ALA A 157 -7.82 8.73 12.26
CA ALA A 157 -6.55 8.09 12.59
C ALA A 157 -5.94 8.72 13.85
N GLN A 158 -5.44 7.87 14.72
CA GLN A 158 -4.82 8.28 15.97
C GLN A 158 -3.57 7.47 16.27
N LYS A 159 -2.67 8.05 17.03
CA LYS A 159 -1.58 7.35 17.69
C LYS A 159 -1.90 7.26 19.18
N ASN A 160 -2.37 6.09 19.62
CA ASN A 160 -2.84 5.85 20.98
C ASN A 160 -1.84 5.03 21.82
N HIS A 161 -1.05 4.20 21.14
CA HIS A 161 -0.04 3.33 21.71
C HIS A 161 1.34 3.79 21.26
N PHE A 162 2.38 3.12 21.64
CA PHE A 162 3.75 3.36 21.12
C PHE A 162 4.15 4.83 21.05
N LEU A 163 3.81 5.58 22.10
CA LEU A 163 4.04 7.04 22.14
C LEU A 163 5.52 7.39 22.37
N ASP A 164 6.28 6.46 22.97
CA ASP A 164 7.67 6.63 23.39
C ASP A 164 8.62 5.69 22.64
N ASP A 165 8.33 5.40 21.36
CA ASP A 165 9.17 4.55 20.52
C ASP A 165 9.36 5.15 19.11
N GLY A 166 10.02 4.39 18.23
CA GLY A 166 10.28 4.82 16.86
C GLY A 166 9.08 4.80 15.92
N TRP A 167 7.90 4.40 16.38
CA TRP A 167 6.70 4.34 15.55
C TRP A 167 6.16 5.73 15.26
N GLU A 168 6.28 6.20 14.04
CA GLU A 168 5.83 7.53 13.64
C GLU A 168 4.46 7.52 12.93
N MET A 169 3.98 6.36 12.51
CA MET A 169 2.68 6.20 11.86
C MET A 169 1.53 6.08 12.86
N TYR A 170 0.32 6.21 12.39
CA TYR A 170 -0.87 5.94 13.20
C TYR A 170 -0.97 4.45 13.53
N ASP A 171 -1.33 4.12 14.75
CA ASP A 171 -1.51 2.75 15.24
C ASP A 171 -2.99 2.34 15.33
N ASN A 172 -3.89 3.29 15.11
CA ASN A 172 -5.32 3.07 14.98
C ASN A 172 -5.85 3.92 13.82
N MET A 173 -6.55 3.29 12.89
CA MET A 173 -7.11 3.99 11.73
C MET A 173 -8.43 3.37 11.31
N GLU A 174 -9.43 4.23 11.09
CA GLU A 174 -10.67 3.88 10.44
C GLU A 174 -10.82 4.69 9.16
N ALA A 175 -11.19 4.05 8.07
CA ALA A 175 -11.44 4.73 6.81
C ALA A 175 -12.75 4.26 6.18
N LYS A 176 -13.55 5.21 5.73
CA LYS A 176 -14.77 4.93 4.96
C LYS A 176 -14.65 5.49 3.57
N PHE A 177 -14.72 4.61 2.60
CA PHE A 177 -14.74 4.92 1.17
C PHE A 177 -16.18 4.83 0.67
N THR A 178 -16.65 5.86 -0.02
CA THR A 178 -17.99 5.90 -0.61
C THR A 178 -17.89 5.90 -2.12
N PHE A 179 -18.76 5.15 -2.77
CA PHE A 179 -18.79 4.97 -4.22
C PHE A 179 -20.18 5.30 -4.77
N SER A 180 -20.31 5.34 -6.08
CA SER A 180 -21.60 5.44 -6.76
C SER A 180 -22.53 4.27 -6.40
N LYS A 181 -23.83 4.44 -6.63
CA LYS A 181 -24.86 3.42 -6.33
C LYS A 181 -24.91 3.02 -4.84
N ASN A 182 -24.64 3.96 -3.93
CA ASN A 182 -24.66 3.73 -2.49
C ASN A 182 -23.75 2.61 -1.98
N LYS A 183 -22.70 2.29 -2.73
CA LYS A 183 -21.70 1.31 -2.28
C LYS A 183 -20.68 1.94 -1.35
N SER A 184 -20.19 1.20 -0.39
CA SER A 184 -19.15 1.65 0.55
C SER A 184 -18.22 0.54 1.00
N ILE A 185 -16.99 0.93 1.32
CA ILE A 185 -16.01 0.07 1.99
C ILE A 185 -15.62 0.77 3.29
N ASN A 186 -15.64 0.03 4.39
CA ASN A 186 -15.07 0.46 5.66
C ASN A 186 -13.80 -0.35 5.91
N TRP A 187 -12.75 0.31 6.33
CA TRP A 187 -11.50 -0.32 6.71
C TRP A 187 -11.10 0.11 8.13
N ASN A 188 -10.69 -0.88 8.97
CA ASN A 188 -10.32 -0.70 10.37
C ASN A 188 -8.95 -1.32 10.66
#